data_36c6ed2950a2c19d27811db4e1bc5b9d
#
_entry.id   36c6ed2950a2c19d27811db4e1bc5b9d
#
_cell.length_a   1.000
_cell.length_b   1.000
_cell.length_c   1.000
_cell.angle_alpha   90.00
_cell.angle_beta   90.00
_cell.angle_gamma   90.00
#
_symmetry.space_group_name_H-M   'P 1'
#
loop_
_entity.id
_entity.type
_entity.pdbx_description
1 polymer ?
#
loop_
_entity_poly.entity_id
_entity_poly.type
_entity_poly.pdbx_seq_one_letter_code
_entity_poly.pdbx_strand_id
1 'polypeptide(L)'
;MNSEEIERILHRHVADFDGVFSVDTLPDYPHILVCNTDPSDKPGRHWVCLFVDDGRGEYFDSFGRRPNAAFERYLNRHCSYWTYNDRQLQSVVSKFCGHYCIYYCMLRSRNVTMCRIVSSFTSDTGLNDVLVHGFVCKRINE
;
A
#
# COMPACT_ATOMS: atom_id res chain seq x y z
N MET A 1 -3.33 1.41 13.54
CA MET A 1 -2.60 2.52 12.87
C MET A 1 -3.59 3.35 12.08
N ASN A 2 -3.54 4.65 12.21
CA ASN A 2 -4.46 5.57 11.54
C ASN A 2 -3.76 6.29 10.38
N SER A 3 -4.54 7.06 9.61
CA SER A 3 -4.02 7.76 8.43
C SER A 3 -2.92 8.77 8.76
N GLU A 4 -3.03 9.46 9.89
CA GLU A 4 -2.03 10.45 10.31
C GLU A 4 -0.68 9.82 10.60
N GLU A 5 -0.67 8.65 11.25
CA GLU A 5 0.55 7.91 11.53
C GLU A 5 1.22 7.41 10.26
N ILE A 6 0.43 6.83 9.34
CA ILE A 6 0.92 6.36 8.04
C ILE A 6 1.54 7.53 7.26
N GLU A 7 0.83 8.64 7.20
CA GLU A 7 1.26 9.82 6.45
C GLU A 7 2.55 10.40 7.03
N ARG A 8 2.62 10.53 8.34
CA ARG A 8 3.83 11.05 9.01
C ARG A 8 5.06 10.17 8.73
N ILE A 9 4.91 8.86 8.85
CA ILE A 9 6.03 7.94 8.62
C ILE A 9 6.47 7.97 7.17
N LEU A 10 5.53 7.92 6.24
CA LEU A 10 5.88 7.83 4.82
C LEU A 10 6.39 9.15 4.25
N HIS A 11 5.87 10.30 4.66
CA HIS A 11 6.45 11.58 4.24
C HIS A 11 7.89 11.76 4.72
N ARG A 12 8.23 11.15 5.84
CA ARG A 12 9.58 11.21 6.38
C ARG A 12 10.56 10.34 5.61
N HIS A 13 10.11 9.20 5.08
CA HIS A 13 10.98 8.19 4.50
C HIS A 13 10.86 8.02 2.99
N VAL A 14 9.83 8.56 2.36
CA VAL A 14 9.56 8.40 0.93
C VAL A 14 9.39 9.77 0.29
N ALA A 15 10.38 10.19 -0.51
CA ALA A 15 10.44 11.54 -1.07
C ALA A 15 9.25 11.86 -1.98
N ASP A 16 8.80 10.89 -2.78
CA ASP A 16 7.74 11.08 -3.77
C ASP A 16 6.36 10.65 -3.24
N PHE A 17 6.21 10.51 -1.94
CA PHE A 17 4.96 10.07 -1.34
C PHE A 17 3.88 11.15 -1.50
N ASP A 18 2.79 10.79 -2.17
CA ASP A 18 1.68 11.71 -2.46
C ASP A 18 0.80 11.98 -1.22
N GLY A 19 0.64 11.00 -0.36
CA GLY A 19 -0.20 11.12 0.81
C GLY A 19 -1.12 9.93 1.01
N VAL A 20 -2.04 10.07 1.96
CA VAL A 20 -3.07 9.07 2.29
C VAL A 20 -4.41 9.61 1.82
N PHE A 21 -5.13 8.80 1.05
CA PHE A 21 -6.38 9.21 0.39
C PHE A 21 -7.49 8.21 0.66
N SER A 22 -8.72 8.62 0.36
CA SER A 22 -9.86 7.71 0.25
C SER A 22 -10.11 7.39 -1.23
N VAL A 23 -10.90 6.39 -1.51
CA VAL A 23 -11.17 5.96 -2.89
C VAL A 23 -11.82 7.08 -3.73
N ASP A 24 -12.49 8.04 -3.09
CA ASP A 24 -13.16 9.17 -3.73
C ASP A 24 -12.33 10.46 -3.75
N THR A 25 -11.11 10.46 -3.20
CA THR A 25 -10.26 11.66 -3.12
C THR A 25 -8.89 11.47 -3.76
N LEU A 26 -8.75 10.51 -4.66
CA LEU A 26 -7.48 10.16 -5.29
C LEU A 26 -6.88 11.32 -6.09
N PRO A 27 -5.54 11.47 -6.09
CA PRO A 27 -4.89 12.60 -6.77
C PRO A 27 -4.89 12.46 -8.29
N ASP A 28 -4.79 13.62 -8.98
CA ASP A 28 -4.79 13.64 -10.46
C ASP A 28 -3.47 13.16 -11.07
N TYR A 29 -2.37 13.27 -10.33
CA TYR A 29 -1.02 12.90 -10.81
C TYR A 29 -0.35 11.98 -9.81
N PRO A 30 -0.76 10.69 -9.76
CA PRO A 30 -0.25 9.78 -8.74
C PRO A 30 1.19 9.34 -9.01
N HIS A 31 1.95 9.15 -7.94
CA HIS A 31 3.28 8.54 -7.95
C HIS A 31 3.29 7.32 -7.04
N ILE A 32 3.25 7.54 -5.72
CA ILE A 32 3.15 6.48 -4.74
C ILE A 32 2.28 6.98 -3.59
N LEU A 33 1.26 6.21 -3.24
CA LEU A 33 0.28 6.64 -2.26
C LEU A 33 -0.35 5.48 -1.53
N VAL A 34 -0.98 5.80 -0.40
CA VAL A 34 -1.78 4.86 0.37
C VAL A 34 -3.23 5.28 0.29
N CYS A 35 -4.11 4.32 0.08
CA CYS A 35 -5.54 4.56 -0.05
C CYS A 35 -6.32 3.71 0.92
N ASN A 36 -7.39 4.30 1.44
CA ASN A 36 -8.44 3.54 2.08
C ASN A 36 -9.38 2.99 1.02
N THR A 37 -9.81 1.74 1.17
CA THR A 37 -10.74 1.11 0.22
C THR A 37 -12.16 1.65 0.34
N ASP A 38 -12.48 2.30 1.46
CA ASP A 38 -13.78 2.94 1.67
C ASP A 38 -13.77 4.39 1.19
N PRO A 39 -14.95 4.95 0.81
CA PRO A 39 -15.09 6.38 0.57
C PRO A 39 -14.84 7.20 1.84
N SER A 40 -14.59 8.50 1.67
CA SER A 40 -14.26 9.41 2.77
C SER A 40 -15.37 9.56 3.84
N ASP A 41 -16.63 9.25 3.49
CA ASP A 41 -17.77 9.33 4.41
C ASP A 41 -17.97 8.06 5.26
N LYS A 42 -17.06 7.09 5.15
CA LYS A 42 -17.14 5.84 5.88
C LYS A 42 -15.90 5.60 6.74
N PRO A 43 -16.00 4.79 7.82
CA PRO A 43 -14.83 4.39 8.57
C PRO A 43 -13.87 3.62 7.68
N GLY A 44 -12.63 4.01 7.65
CA GLY A 44 -11.62 3.31 6.88
C GLY A 44 -11.40 1.90 7.42
N ARG A 45 -11.56 0.88 6.57
CA ARG A 45 -11.44 -0.52 6.99
C ARG A 45 -10.18 -1.21 6.52
N HIS A 46 -9.62 -0.74 5.40
CA HIS A 46 -8.48 -1.42 4.80
C HIS A 46 -7.61 -0.44 4.01
N TRP A 47 -6.31 -0.57 4.18
CA TRP A 47 -5.32 0.26 3.49
C TRP A 47 -4.66 -0.53 2.37
N VAL A 48 -4.53 0.09 1.22
CA VAL A 48 -3.83 -0.45 0.05
C VAL A 48 -2.88 0.61 -0.50
N CYS A 49 -1.96 0.20 -1.38
CA CYS A 49 -1.02 1.11 -2.02
C CYS A 49 -1.23 1.16 -3.51
N LEU A 50 -0.98 2.33 -4.09
CA LEU A 50 -0.88 2.53 -5.53
C LEU A 50 0.49 3.10 -5.85
N PHE A 51 1.07 2.60 -6.93
CA PHE A 51 2.34 3.08 -7.47
C PHE A 51 2.18 3.26 -8.98
N VAL A 52 2.53 4.45 -9.48
CA VAL A 52 2.44 4.76 -10.90
C VAL A 52 3.75 5.39 -11.34
N ASP A 53 4.38 4.80 -12.36
CA ASP A 53 5.62 5.29 -12.93
C ASP A 53 5.60 5.05 -14.44
N ASP A 54 5.71 6.14 -15.20
CA ASP A 54 5.79 6.11 -16.66
C ASP A 54 4.69 5.25 -17.31
N GLY A 55 3.44 5.47 -16.90
CA GLY A 55 2.28 4.76 -17.42
C GLY A 55 2.14 3.32 -16.93
N ARG A 56 3.01 2.85 -16.05
CA ARG A 56 2.91 1.53 -15.42
C ARG A 56 2.38 1.68 -14.01
N GLY A 57 1.38 0.89 -13.67
CA GLY A 57 0.75 0.96 -12.37
C GLY A 57 0.84 -0.33 -11.59
N GLU A 58 0.82 -0.18 -10.26
CA GLU A 58 0.73 -1.30 -9.33
C GLU A 58 -0.34 -1.01 -8.28
N TYR A 59 -1.06 -2.04 -7.93
CA TYR A 59 -2.01 -2.03 -6.82
C TYR A 59 -1.55 -3.09 -5.82
N PHE A 60 -1.23 -2.67 -4.61
CA PHE A 60 -0.74 -3.57 -3.56
C PHE A 60 -1.77 -3.68 -2.44
N ASP A 61 -2.29 -4.88 -2.25
CA ASP A 61 -3.21 -5.25 -1.18
C ASP A 61 -2.60 -6.41 -0.39
N SER A 62 -2.34 -6.22 0.89
CA SER A 62 -1.76 -7.26 1.72
C SER A 62 -2.62 -8.51 1.83
N PHE A 63 -3.92 -8.43 1.53
CA PHE A 63 -4.80 -9.59 1.41
C PHE A 63 -4.77 -10.23 0.03
N GLY A 64 -4.07 -9.64 -0.94
CA GLY A 64 -3.95 -10.18 -2.29
C GLY A 64 -5.21 -10.10 -3.13
N ARG A 65 -6.13 -9.22 -2.79
CA ARG A 65 -7.40 -9.07 -3.51
C ARG A 65 -7.25 -8.16 -4.70
N ARG A 66 -8.01 -8.47 -5.76
CA ARG A 66 -8.08 -7.63 -6.94
C ARG A 66 -8.66 -6.25 -6.59
N PRO A 67 -8.20 -5.16 -7.22
CA PRO A 67 -8.80 -3.84 -7.01
C PRO A 67 -10.29 -3.83 -7.37
N ASN A 68 -11.07 -3.06 -6.60
CA ASN A 68 -12.49 -2.87 -6.90
C ASN A 68 -12.67 -2.01 -8.16
N ALA A 69 -13.92 -1.85 -8.62
CA ALA A 69 -14.22 -1.14 -9.86
C ALA A 69 -13.73 0.32 -9.85
N ALA A 70 -13.80 0.99 -8.71
CA ALA A 70 -13.35 2.39 -8.59
C ALA A 70 -11.84 2.50 -8.78
N PHE A 71 -11.07 1.60 -8.15
CA PHE A 71 -9.61 1.57 -8.34
C PHE A 71 -9.23 1.12 -9.75
N GLU A 72 -9.95 0.17 -10.34
CA GLU A 72 -9.69 -0.22 -11.73
C GLU A 72 -9.87 0.94 -12.69
N ARG A 73 -10.94 1.72 -12.55
CA ARG A 73 -11.17 2.90 -13.38
C ARG A 73 -10.05 3.93 -13.22
N TYR A 74 -9.62 4.14 -11.99
CA TYR A 74 -8.52 5.05 -11.69
C TYR A 74 -7.21 4.59 -12.33
N LEU A 75 -6.86 3.33 -12.18
CA LEU A 75 -5.65 2.76 -12.77
C LEU A 75 -5.70 2.79 -14.29
N ASN A 76 -6.86 2.47 -14.88
CA ASN A 76 -7.02 2.52 -16.34
C ASN A 76 -6.90 3.95 -16.89
N ARG A 77 -7.26 4.94 -16.11
CA ARG A 77 -7.11 6.35 -16.51
C ARG A 77 -5.66 6.81 -16.50
N HIS A 78 -4.89 6.37 -15.54
CA HIS A 78 -3.53 6.86 -15.30
C HIS A 78 -2.44 5.96 -15.84
N CYS A 79 -2.75 4.72 -16.21
CA CYS A 79 -1.77 3.73 -16.62
C CYS A 79 -2.18 3.06 -17.94
N SER A 80 -1.20 2.80 -18.80
CA SER A 80 -1.39 1.95 -19.98
C SER A 80 -1.38 0.47 -19.61
N TYR A 81 -0.76 0.13 -18.48
CA TYR A 81 -0.63 -1.22 -17.97
C TYR A 81 -0.52 -1.18 -16.43
N TRP A 82 -1.21 -2.10 -15.77
CA TRP A 82 -1.10 -2.23 -14.31
C TRP A 82 -1.23 -3.68 -13.87
N THR A 83 -0.63 -3.98 -12.71
CA THR A 83 -0.67 -5.29 -12.08
C THR A 83 -1.06 -5.15 -10.61
N TYR A 84 -1.37 -6.27 -9.98
CA TYR A 84 -1.56 -6.34 -8.53
C TYR A 84 -0.93 -7.62 -7.99
N ASN A 85 -0.62 -7.62 -6.69
CA ASN A 85 -0.20 -8.84 -6.01
C ASN A 85 -1.44 -9.70 -5.77
N ASP A 86 -1.41 -10.96 -6.22
CA ASP A 86 -2.53 -11.89 -6.09
C ASP A 86 -2.31 -12.92 -4.98
N ARG A 87 -1.38 -12.61 -4.07
CA ARG A 87 -1.01 -13.48 -2.97
C ARG A 87 -1.37 -12.84 -1.63
N GLN A 88 -2.06 -13.60 -0.76
CA GLN A 88 -2.35 -13.16 0.60
C GLN A 88 -1.07 -13.19 1.44
N LEU A 89 -0.73 -12.05 2.03
CA LEU A 89 0.45 -11.89 2.89
C LEU A 89 0.05 -11.73 4.35
N GLN A 90 -1.02 -10.99 4.58
CA GLN A 90 -1.53 -10.62 5.91
C GLN A 90 -2.49 -11.67 6.43
N SER A 91 -2.44 -11.95 7.73
CA SER A 91 -3.44 -12.77 8.41
C SER A 91 -4.81 -12.10 8.35
N VAL A 92 -5.87 -12.88 8.06
CA VAL A 92 -7.24 -12.36 7.95
C VAL A 92 -7.77 -11.77 9.25
N VAL A 93 -7.17 -12.12 10.38
CA VAL A 93 -7.61 -11.63 11.70
C VAL A 93 -6.79 -10.43 12.18
N SER A 94 -5.73 -10.04 11.48
CA SER A 94 -4.86 -8.96 11.90
C SER A 94 -5.33 -7.61 11.38
N LYS A 95 -4.81 -6.54 12.01
CA LYS A 95 -5.09 -5.15 11.64
C LYS A 95 -3.83 -4.45 11.12
N PHE A 96 -2.91 -5.18 10.50
CA PHE A 96 -1.61 -4.65 10.10
C PHE A 96 -1.56 -4.17 8.66
N CYS A 97 -2.69 -3.96 7.98
CA CYS A 97 -2.68 -3.50 6.59
C CYS A 97 -1.88 -2.19 6.40
N GLY A 98 -1.97 -1.26 7.35
CA GLY A 98 -1.16 -0.04 7.31
C GLY A 98 0.33 -0.32 7.41
N HIS A 99 0.74 -1.30 8.20
CA HIS A 99 2.14 -1.72 8.32
C HIS A 99 2.66 -2.29 6.99
N TYR A 100 1.85 -3.10 6.31
CA TYR A 100 2.21 -3.62 4.98
C TYR A 100 2.35 -2.50 3.97
N CYS A 101 1.48 -1.50 4.03
CA CYS A 101 1.58 -0.34 3.15
C CYS A 101 2.87 0.44 3.36
N ILE A 102 3.27 0.67 4.61
CA ILE A 102 4.53 1.33 4.93
C ILE A 102 5.71 0.53 4.39
N TYR A 103 5.71 -0.77 4.61
CA TYR A 103 6.75 -1.67 4.11
C TYR A 103 6.87 -1.59 2.59
N TYR A 104 5.75 -1.73 1.88
CA TYR A 104 5.71 -1.66 0.42
C TYR A 104 6.23 -0.31 -0.10
N CYS A 105 5.70 0.79 0.42
CA CYS A 105 6.08 2.13 -0.05
C CYS A 105 7.56 2.42 0.17
N MET A 106 8.10 2.05 1.33
CA MET A 106 9.50 2.28 1.63
C MET A 106 10.43 1.48 0.72
N LEU A 107 10.13 0.20 0.51
CA LEU A 107 10.94 -0.64 -0.37
C LEU A 107 10.76 -0.24 -1.83
N ARG A 108 9.54 0.06 -2.26
CA ARG A 108 9.28 0.46 -3.64
C ARG A 108 10.01 1.76 -4.00
N SER A 109 10.07 2.71 -3.07
CA SER A 109 10.81 3.96 -3.27
C SER A 109 12.32 3.77 -3.39
N ARG A 110 12.83 2.62 -2.95
CA ARG A 110 14.23 2.23 -3.07
C ARG A 110 14.48 1.31 -4.27
N ASN A 111 13.57 1.32 -5.23
CA ASN A 111 13.64 0.52 -6.47
C ASN A 111 13.57 -1.00 -6.24
N VAL A 112 13.01 -1.45 -5.13
CA VAL A 112 12.69 -2.87 -4.95
C VAL A 112 11.37 -3.15 -5.64
N THR A 113 11.35 -4.11 -6.57
CA THR A 113 10.14 -4.43 -7.35
C THR A 113 9.06 -5.06 -6.48
N MET A 114 7.80 -4.93 -6.89
CA MET A 114 6.69 -5.58 -6.19
C MET A 114 6.90 -7.10 -6.10
N CYS A 115 7.41 -7.72 -7.16
CA CYS A 115 7.70 -9.15 -7.16
C CYS A 115 8.69 -9.52 -6.05
N ARG A 116 9.75 -8.75 -5.87
CA ARG A 116 10.74 -8.99 -4.81
C ARG A 116 10.17 -8.71 -3.43
N ILE A 117 9.35 -7.67 -3.30
CA ILE A 117 8.69 -7.35 -2.03
C ILE A 117 7.78 -8.51 -1.61
N VAL A 118 6.93 -8.98 -2.51
CA VAL A 118 6.02 -10.11 -2.23
C VAL A 118 6.82 -11.38 -1.92
N SER A 119 7.89 -11.64 -2.66
CA SER A 119 8.75 -12.82 -2.47
C SER A 119 9.51 -12.81 -1.15
N SER A 120 9.64 -11.65 -0.49
CA SER A 120 10.30 -11.56 0.81
C SER A 120 9.44 -12.14 1.94
N PHE A 121 8.15 -12.34 1.69
CA PHE A 121 7.22 -12.90 2.67
C PHE A 121 7.12 -14.41 2.55
N THR A 122 6.66 -15.04 3.63
CA THR A 122 6.47 -16.50 3.71
C THR A 122 5.01 -16.86 3.47
N SER A 123 4.70 -18.13 3.44
CA SER A 123 3.33 -18.64 3.42
C SER A 123 2.66 -18.57 4.80
N ASP A 124 3.43 -18.31 5.85
CA ASP A 124 2.94 -18.12 7.21
C ASP A 124 2.53 -16.66 7.41
N THR A 125 1.24 -16.37 7.31
CA THR A 125 0.72 -15.00 7.42
C THR A 125 0.94 -14.40 8.80
N GLY A 126 0.91 -15.21 9.85
CA GLY A 126 1.22 -14.74 11.20
C GLY A 126 2.66 -14.28 11.34
N LEU A 127 3.60 -15.01 10.76
CA LEU A 127 5.01 -14.61 10.72
C LEU A 127 5.20 -13.33 9.92
N ASN A 128 4.51 -13.20 8.78
CA ASN A 128 4.57 -11.99 7.97
C ASN A 128 4.09 -10.76 8.77
N ASP A 129 3.02 -10.91 9.54
CA ASP A 129 2.52 -9.83 10.40
C ASP A 129 3.58 -9.38 11.41
N VAL A 130 4.29 -10.32 12.02
CA VAL A 130 5.37 -10.03 12.96
C VAL A 130 6.51 -9.28 12.27
N LEU A 131 6.87 -9.69 11.06
CA LEU A 131 7.94 -9.06 10.28
C LEU A 131 7.63 -7.60 9.97
N VAL A 132 6.43 -7.30 9.44
CA VAL A 132 6.08 -5.91 9.10
C VAL A 132 5.88 -5.05 10.34
N HIS A 133 5.34 -5.61 11.40
CA HIS A 133 5.20 -4.88 12.67
C HIS A 133 6.58 -4.47 13.20
N GLY A 134 7.53 -5.41 13.23
CA GLY A 134 8.90 -5.12 13.66
C GLY A 134 9.59 -4.09 12.78
N PHE A 135 9.40 -4.19 11.46
CA PHE A 135 9.95 -3.23 10.50
C PHE A 135 9.48 -1.81 10.79
N VAL A 136 8.17 -1.63 11.01
CA VAL A 136 7.58 -0.31 11.27
C VAL A 136 7.99 0.22 12.64
N CYS A 137 8.00 -0.63 13.68
CA CYS A 137 8.38 -0.23 15.03
C CYS A 137 9.78 0.38 15.08
N LYS A 138 10.71 -0.13 14.30
CA LYS A 138 12.07 0.41 14.22
C LYS A 138 12.10 1.82 13.60
N ARG A 139 11.10 2.18 12.80
CA ARG A 139 11.10 3.41 12.02
C ARG A 139 10.23 4.52 12.61
N ILE A 140 9.33 4.20 13.53
CA ILE A 140 8.48 5.20 14.17
C ILE A 140 9.31 6.28 14.88
N ASN A 141 10.45 5.89 15.44
CA ASN A 141 11.30 6.78 16.22
C ASN A 141 12.52 7.29 15.44
N GLU A 142 12.61 7.01 14.16
CA GLU A 142 13.70 7.50 13.32
C GLU A 142 13.52 8.94 12.89
#